data_c58e8589cd00ca6227013d1f6b9d8033
#
_entry.id   c58e8589cd00ca6227013d1f6b9d8033
#
_cell.length_a   1.000
_cell.length_b   1.000
_cell.length_c   1.000
_cell.angle_alpha   90.00
_cell.angle_beta   90.00
_cell.angle_gamma   90.00
#
_symmetry.space_group_name_H-M   'P 1'
#
loop_
_entity.id
_entity.type
_entity.pdbx_description
1 polymer ?
#
loop_
_entity_poly.entity_id
_entity_poly.type
_entity_poly.pdbx_seq_one_letter_code
_entity_poly.pdbx_strand_id
1 'polypeptide(L)'
;MVLDKVLGQISSDDLAIHVIWTPVLPSDKRSSVDRARKLFSKETRATQYWDGEQDLGKAYGKILELPNGRELAWDIYFVFAAGVEWNDTPPMPDDWQHQLGRDERSLDGDKLRESIISIMKQ
;
A
#
# COMPACT_ATOMS: atom_id res chain seq x y z
N MET A 1 9.49 8.08 -4.49
CA MET A 1 9.20 8.88 -3.29
C MET A 1 9.04 8.00 -2.04
N VAL A 2 8.14 7.01 -2.07
CA VAL A 2 7.94 6.14 -0.89
C VAL A 2 9.19 5.33 -0.56
N LEU A 3 9.89 4.78 -1.56
CA LEU A 3 11.14 4.04 -1.32
C LEU A 3 12.21 4.90 -0.64
N ASP A 4 12.44 6.10 -1.15
CA ASP A 4 13.55 6.93 -0.68
C ASP A 4 13.20 7.71 0.59
N LYS A 5 12.04 8.34 0.62
CA LYS A 5 11.65 9.25 1.72
C LYS A 5 11.00 8.56 2.91
N VAL A 6 10.44 7.39 2.68
CA VAL A 6 9.74 6.66 3.75
C VAL A 6 10.52 5.40 4.10
N LEU A 7 10.52 4.41 3.23
CA LEU A 7 11.11 3.10 3.52
C LEU A 7 12.62 3.18 3.70
N GLY A 8 13.30 4.00 2.91
CA GLY A 8 14.74 4.21 3.03
C GLY A 8 15.17 4.93 4.31
N GLN A 9 14.23 5.57 5.00
CA GLN A 9 14.49 6.25 6.27
C GLN A 9 14.16 5.40 7.50
N ILE A 10 13.62 4.21 7.29
CA ILE A 10 13.28 3.25 8.36
C ILE A 10 14.16 2.04 8.18
N SER A 11 15.16 1.87 9.05
CA SER A 11 16.16 0.80 8.93
C SER A 11 15.78 -0.49 9.63
N SER A 12 14.69 -0.51 10.41
CA SER A 12 14.29 -1.69 11.19
C SER A 12 13.92 -2.89 10.32
N ASP A 13 14.39 -4.08 10.71
CA ASP A 13 13.99 -5.34 10.09
C ASP A 13 12.61 -5.84 10.57
N ASP A 14 12.01 -5.16 11.54
CA ASP A 14 10.68 -5.50 12.05
C ASP A 14 9.56 -4.99 11.14
N LEU A 15 9.89 -4.29 10.08
CA LEU A 15 8.94 -3.81 9.08
C LEU A 15 8.80 -4.83 7.95
N ALA A 16 7.60 -5.35 7.74
CA ALA A 16 7.27 -6.14 6.55
C ALA A 16 6.55 -5.26 5.53
N ILE A 17 6.97 -5.34 4.28
CA ILE A 17 6.43 -4.53 3.19
C ILE A 17 5.78 -5.46 2.16
N HIS A 18 4.52 -5.20 1.84
CA HIS A 18 3.78 -5.94 0.83
C HIS A 18 3.39 -4.99 -0.30
N VAL A 19 3.81 -5.30 -1.51
CA VAL A 19 3.52 -4.51 -2.70
C VAL A 19 2.56 -5.32 -3.56
N ILE A 20 1.35 -4.82 -3.73
CA ILE A 20 0.33 -5.49 -4.53
C ILE A 20 0.14 -4.73 -5.84
N TRP A 21 0.55 -5.35 -6.93
CA TRP A 21 0.37 -4.82 -8.27
C TRP A 21 -0.99 -5.26 -8.81
N THR A 22 -1.78 -4.30 -9.28
CA THR A 22 -3.12 -4.58 -9.80
C THR A 22 -3.33 -3.86 -11.14
N PRO A 23 -4.04 -4.47 -12.10
CA PRO A 23 -4.37 -3.79 -13.36
C PRO A 23 -5.46 -2.74 -13.11
N VAL A 24 -5.28 -1.55 -13.67
CA VAL A 24 -6.24 -0.45 -13.58
C VAL A 24 -6.74 -0.06 -14.97
N LEU A 25 -5.82 0.05 -15.93
CA LEU A 25 -6.16 0.33 -17.32
C LEU A 25 -6.41 -0.98 -18.10
N PRO A 26 -7.27 -0.97 -19.13
CA PRO A 26 -7.52 -2.19 -19.93
C PRO A 26 -6.26 -2.80 -20.54
N SER A 27 -5.22 -2.00 -20.78
CA SER A 27 -3.94 -2.47 -21.32
C SER A 27 -3.01 -3.05 -20.27
N ASP A 28 -3.33 -2.90 -18.97
CA ASP A 28 -2.48 -3.41 -17.90
C ASP A 28 -2.54 -4.92 -17.85
N LYS A 29 -1.38 -5.54 -17.71
CA LYS A 29 -1.23 -6.98 -17.57
C LYS A 29 -0.02 -7.27 -16.71
N ARG A 30 0.15 -8.53 -16.29
CA ARG A 30 1.23 -8.92 -15.40
C ARG A 30 2.61 -8.47 -15.92
N SER A 31 2.87 -8.60 -17.23
CA SER A 31 4.14 -8.16 -17.80
C SER A 31 4.36 -6.66 -17.74
N SER A 32 3.30 -5.86 -17.57
CA SER A 32 3.40 -4.40 -17.45
C SER A 32 4.13 -3.96 -16.19
N VAL A 33 4.17 -4.81 -15.16
CA VAL A 33 4.83 -4.48 -13.88
C VAL A 33 6.29 -4.93 -13.82
N ASP A 34 6.80 -5.63 -14.84
CA ASP A 34 8.16 -6.18 -14.79
C ASP A 34 9.24 -5.14 -14.54
N ARG A 35 9.12 -3.97 -15.17
CA ARG A 35 10.04 -2.86 -14.95
C ARG A 35 9.87 -2.25 -13.55
N ALA A 36 8.62 -2.03 -13.14
CA ALA A 36 8.31 -1.42 -11.84
C ALA A 36 8.75 -2.31 -10.67
N ARG A 37 8.64 -3.62 -10.81
CA ARG A 37 9.08 -4.57 -9.79
C ARG A 37 10.57 -4.42 -9.45
N LYS A 38 11.38 -4.00 -10.40
CA LYS A 38 12.82 -3.82 -10.19
C LYS A 38 13.12 -2.69 -9.20
N LEU A 39 12.19 -1.75 -9.01
CA LEU A 39 12.34 -0.66 -8.03
C LEU A 39 12.48 -1.20 -6.61
N PHE A 40 11.86 -2.34 -6.31
CA PHE A 40 11.89 -2.97 -4.99
C PHE A 40 12.91 -4.10 -4.88
N SER A 41 13.72 -4.37 -5.90
CA SER A 41 14.62 -5.53 -5.92
C SER A 41 15.67 -5.50 -4.82
N LYS A 42 16.07 -4.33 -4.33
CA LYS A 42 17.05 -4.17 -3.27
C LYS A 42 16.42 -4.01 -1.88
N GLU A 43 15.09 -3.89 -1.81
CA GLU A 43 14.39 -3.79 -0.54
C GLU A 43 14.03 -5.20 -0.05
N THR A 44 14.89 -5.78 0.78
CA THR A 44 14.78 -7.18 1.21
C THR A 44 13.56 -7.46 2.09
N ARG A 45 12.95 -6.42 2.67
CA ARG A 45 11.74 -6.54 3.49
C ARG A 45 10.47 -6.62 2.66
N ALA A 46 10.55 -6.37 1.35
CA ALA A 46 9.40 -6.29 0.46
C ALA A 46 9.09 -7.64 -0.19
N THR A 47 7.81 -8.00 -0.19
CA THR A 47 7.24 -9.11 -0.96
C THR A 47 6.28 -8.52 -1.98
N GLN A 48 6.37 -8.94 -3.23
CA GLN A 48 5.56 -8.40 -4.30
C GLN A 48 4.55 -9.42 -4.81
N TYR A 49 3.34 -8.96 -5.09
CA TYR A 49 2.20 -9.80 -5.51
C TYR A 49 1.56 -9.22 -6.77
N TRP A 50 0.89 -10.07 -7.53
CA TRP A 50 0.05 -9.67 -8.65
C TRP A 50 -1.40 -10.02 -8.35
N ASP A 51 -2.26 -9.01 -8.31
CA ASP A 51 -3.72 -9.15 -8.10
C ASP A 51 -4.45 -8.88 -9.40
N GLY A 52 -4.43 -9.87 -10.30
CA GLY A 52 -4.93 -9.72 -11.67
C GLY A 52 -6.43 -9.51 -11.77
N GLU A 53 -7.20 -9.94 -10.78
CA GLU A 53 -8.65 -9.79 -10.76
C GLU A 53 -9.13 -8.63 -9.90
N GLN A 54 -8.20 -7.85 -9.35
CA GLN A 54 -8.49 -6.69 -8.51
C GLN A 54 -9.23 -7.06 -7.21
N ASP A 55 -9.06 -8.28 -6.71
CA ASP A 55 -9.80 -8.77 -5.53
C ASP A 55 -9.54 -7.91 -4.29
N LEU A 56 -8.27 -7.62 -4.02
CA LEU A 56 -7.89 -6.80 -2.87
C LEU A 56 -8.38 -5.35 -3.03
N GLY A 57 -8.21 -4.78 -4.22
CA GLY A 57 -8.66 -3.42 -4.49
C GLY A 57 -10.16 -3.26 -4.36
N LYS A 58 -10.93 -4.24 -4.81
CA LYS A 58 -12.39 -4.25 -4.66
C LYS A 58 -12.81 -4.39 -3.21
N ALA A 59 -12.14 -5.26 -2.44
CA ALA A 59 -12.41 -5.45 -1.02
C ALA A 59 -12.19 -4.15 -0.25
N TYR A 60 -11.06 -3.47 -0.44
CA TYR A 60 -10.79 -2.22 0.24
C TYR A 60 -11.61 -1.05 -0.29
N GLY A 61 -12.06 -1.10 -1.53
CA GLY A 61 -13.03 -0.13 -2.04
C GLY A 61 -14.36 -0.14 -1.31
N LYS A 62 -14.72 -1.30 -0.71
CA LYS A 62 -15.91 -1.43 0.13
C LYS A 62 -15.67 -1.04 1.59
N ILE A 63 -14.46 -1.29 2.10
CA ILE A 63 -14.11 -1.05 3.49
C ILE A 63 -13.82 0.42 3.75
N LEU A 64 -13.13 1.08 2.81
CA LEU A 64 -12.70 2.47 2.93
C LEU A 64 -13.68 3.41 2.23
N GLU A 65 -13.79 4.62 2.74
CA GLU A 65 -14.48 5.71 2.04
C GLU A 65 -13.46 6.40 1.13
N LEU A 66 -13.38 5.95 -0.12
CA LEU A 66 -12.44 6.49 -1.08
C LEU A 66 -12.92 7.82 -1.67
N PRO A 67 -11.99 8.71 -2.10
CA PRO A 67 -12.36 9.98 -2.72
C PRO A 67 -13.24 9.79 -3.95
N ASN A 68 -14.23 10.67 -4.11
CA ASN A 68 -15.12 10.73 -5.29
C ASN A 68 -15.93 9.44 -5.50
N GLY A 69 -16.24 8.70 -4.44
CA GLY A 69 -17.05 7.50 -4.53
C GLY A 69 -16.40 6.34 -5.27
N ARG A 70 -15.09 6.30 -5.35
CA ARG A 70 -14.35 5.23 -6.03
C ARG A 70 -14.61 3.88 -5.36
N GLU A 71 -14.76 2.85 -6.18
CA GLU A 71 -15.04 1.50 -5.72
C GLU A 71 -13.82 0.59 -5.74
N LEU A 72 -12.73 1.02 -6.40
CA LEU A 72 -11.49 0.28 -6.51
C LEU A 72 -10.37 1.02 -5.78
N ALA A 73 -9.75 0.35 -4.81
CA ALA A 73 -8.59 0.87 -4.12
C ALA A 73 -7.32 0.60 -4.94
N TRP A 74 -6.66 1.67 -5.39
CA TRP A 74 -5.37 1.63 -6.08
C TRP A 74 -4.62 2.92 -5.76
N ASP A 75 -3.31 2.92 -5.92
CA ASP A 75 -2.44 4.02 -5.46
C ASP A 75 -2.68 4.37 -3.99
N ILE A 76 -2.79 3.35 -3.15
CA ILE A 76 -3.08 3.48 -1.73
C ILE A 76 -1.97 2.81 -0.92
N TYR A 77 -1.68 3.40 0.22
CA TYR A 77 -0.66 2.96 1.16
C TYR A 77 -1.32 2.66 2.49
N PHE A 78 -1.28 1.39 2.90
CA PHE A 78 -1.85 0.93 4.17
C PHE A 78 -0.78 0.70 5.20
N VAL A 79 -1.06 1.05 6.44
CA VAL A 79 -0.20 0.76 7.58
C VAL A 79 -0.97 -0.10 8.58
N PHE A 80 -0.41 -1.24 8.93
CA PHE A 80 -0.99 -2.17 9.91
C PHE A 80 -0.03 -2.38 11.07
N ALA A 81 -0.56 -2.44 12.29
CA ALA A 81 0.21 -2.85 13.45
C ALA A 81 0.59 -4.33 13.36
N ALA A 82 1.65 -4.73 14.05
CA ALA A 82 2.03 -6.14 14.15
C ALA A 82 0.90 -6.96 14.79
N GLY A 83 0.73 -8.19 14.34
CA GLY A 83 -0.27 -9.11 14.87
C GLY A 83 -1.67 -8.97 14.29
N VAL A 84 -1.87 -8.07 13.32
CA VAL A 84 -3.15 -7.96 12.62
C VAL A 84 -3.42 -9.24 11.84
N GLU A 85 -4.61 -9.81 12.02
CA GLU A 85 -5.01 -11.04 11.33
C GLU A 85 -5.91 -10.74 10.14
N TRP A 86 -5.65 -11.48 9.05
CA TRP A 86 -6.46 -11.44 7.84
C TRP A 86 -7.41 -12.63 7.82
N ASN A 87 -8.70 -12.34 7.79
CA ASN A 87 -9.77 -13.34 7.72
C ASN A 87 -10.48 -13.20 6.37
N ASP A 88 -11.70 -13.73 6.26
CA ASP A 88 -12.50 -13.61 5.04
C ASP A 88 -12.72 -12.15 4.63
N THR A 89 -12.85 -11.27 5.60
CA THR A 89 -12.88 -9.82 5.37
C THR A 89 -11.50 -9.24 5.73
N PRO A 90 -10.84 -8.52 4.82
CA PRO A 90 -9.57 -7.87 5.12
C PRO A 90 -9.71 -6.87 6.28
N PRO A 91 -8.68 -6.76 7.14
CA PRO A 91 -8.76 -5.86 8.29
C PRO A 91 -8.71 -4.39 7.88
N MET A 92 -9.35 -3.53 8.68
CA MET A 92 -9.22 -2.08 8.53
C MET A 92 -7.78 -1.67 8.85
N PRO A 93 -7.11 -0.88 8.00
CA PRO A 93 -5.76 -0.43 8.30
C PRO A 93 -5.74 0.54 9.50
N ASP A 94 -4.65 0.53 10.24
CA ASP A 94 -4.44 1.47 11.36
C ASP A 94 -4.28 2.90 10.85
N ASP A 95 -3.66 3.05 9.69
CA ASP A 95 -3.58 4.32 8.97
C ASP A 95 -3.48 4.06 7.48
N TRP A 96 -3.82 5.05 6.67
CA TRP A 96 -3.71 4.93 5.22
C TRP A 96 -3.66 6.29 4.53
N GLN A 97 -2.98 6.32 3.38
CA GLN A 97 -2.90 7.49 2.50
C GLN A 97 -3.10 7.06 1.04
N HIS A 98 -3.38 7.99 0.16
CA HIS A 98 -3.65 7.71 -1.25
C HIS A 98 -3.10 8.77 -2.19
N GLN A 99 -3.04 8.44 -3.47
CA GLN A 99 -2.73 9.36 -4.57
C GLN A 99 -3.94 9.50 -5.52
N LEU A 100 -5.15 9.51 -4.97
CA LEU A 100 -6.42 9.54 -5.72
C LEU A 100 -7.10 10.91 -5.70
N GLY A 101 -6.34 11.96 -5.50
CA GLY A 101 -6.85 13.33 -5.42
C GLY A 101 -6.28 14.04 -4.20
N ARG A 102 -6.84 15.21 -3.89
CA ARG A 102 -6.38 16.02 -2.76
C ARG A 102 -7.41 16.02 -1.64
N ASP A 103 -7.03 15.51 -0.50
CA ASP A 103 -7.78 15.59 0.75
C ASP A 103 -6.81 15.37 1.93
N GLU A 104 -7.34 15.19 3.12
CA GLU A 104 -6.54 14.99 4.34
C GLU A 104 -5.72 13.70 4.34
N ARG A 105 -6.07 12.72 3.50
CA ARG A 105 -5.35 11.46 3.36
C ARG A 105 -4.46 11.39 2.13
N SER A 106 -4.25 12.50 1.45
CA SER A 106 -3.33 12.56 0.32
C SER A 106 -1.91 12.22 0.78
N LEU A 107 -1.19 11.48 -0.05
CA LEU A 107 0.16 11.00 0.28
C LEU A 107 1.08 12.15 0.68
N ASP A 108 1.61 12.04 1.88
CA ASP A 108 2.63 12.90 2.44
C ASP A 108 3.70 11.98 3.04
N GLY A 109 4.89 11.97 2.43
CA GLY A 109 5.96 11.05 2.81
C GLY A 109 6.38 11.20 4.26
N ASP A 110 6.45 12.43 4.77
CA ASP A 110 6.84 12.66 6.17
C ASP A 110 5.79 12.13 7.13
N LYS A 111 4.52 12.38 6.84
CA LYS A 111 3.41 11.86 7.67
C LYS A 111 3.33 10.34 7.61
N LEU A 112 3.53 9.74 6.44
CA LEU A 112 3.51 8.29 6.29
C LEU A 112 4.65 7.66 7.10
N ARG A 113 5.84 8.22 7.01
CA ARG A 113 7.00 7.75 7.79
C ARG A 113 6.74 7.84 9.29
N GLU A 114 6.21 8.97 9.76
CA GLU A 114 5.88 9.17 11.18
C GLU A 114 4.81 8.19 11.65
N SER A 115 3.81 7.95 10.83
CA SER A 115 2.75 6.98 11.11
C SER A 115 3.31 5.56 11.29
N ILE A 116 4.17 5.13 10.38
CA ILE A 116 4.81 3.81 10.48
C ILE A 116 5.63 3.71 11.76
N ILE A 117 6.45 4.70 12.05
CA ILE A 117 7.31 4.71 13.24
C ILE A 117 6.46 4.68 14.52
N SER A 118 5.39 5.47 14.56
CA SER A 118 4.48 5.53 15.70
C SER A 118 3.81 4.17 15.97
N ILE A 119 3.33 3.52 14.91
CA ILE A 119 2.69 2.21 15.02
C ILE A 119 3.68 1.13 15.43
N MET A 120 4.93 1.19 14.94
CA MET A 120 5.99 0.25 15.33
C MET A 120 6.35 0.33 16.81
N LYS A 121 6.09 1.45 17.47
CA LYS A 121 6.40 1.64 18.89
C LYS A 121 5.32 1.13 19.84
N GLN A 122 4.20 0.69 19.31
CA GLN A 122 3.10 0.16 20.12
C GLN A 122 3.40 -1.24 20.69
#